data_05c76f4642235d106ca5ce8e72d16843
#
_entry.id   05c76f4642235d106ca5ce8e72d16843
#
_cell.length_a   1.000
_cell.length_b   1.000
_cell.length_c   1.000
_cell.angle_alpha   90.00
_cell.angle_beta   90.00
_cell.angle_gamma   90.00
#
_symmetry.space_group_name_H-M   'P 1'
#
loop_
_entity.id
_entity.type
_entity.pdbx_description
1 polymer ?
#
loop_
_entity_poly.entity_id
_entity_poly.type
_entity_poly.pdbx_seq_one_letter_code
_entity_poly.pdbx_strand_id
1 'polypeptide(L)'
;MHALPYKGDRMSGLLINNSLVHYETFGRGQPILFIHGWLGSWRYWVPVMDLFSIDHRTYSLDLWGFGDSDKSRERYDVDSYVELIISFMDELGIWRAPLVGHTLGAAISTRLAARYPDRVSKVMAVCLPLNADYINRKLLTAGSNDALARLFWQRQHPYPEVESSLPKMAHNAVALTIQAVARLDLREVLEEIEVPLLTVYGGKDPVVDPSQADELEGNHYSARAIVLPDAQHFPMLDEPARFSRLLRDFMDVETAEQLQELSVKKEWRRRTR
;
A
#
# COMPACT_ATOMS: atom_id res chain seq x y z
N MET A 1 -20.00 14.31 10.95
CA MET A 1 -20.51 13.07 10.38
C MET A 1 -20.04 11.96 11.31
N HIS A 2 -20.96 11.35 12.09
CA HIS A 2 -20.59 10.35 13.09
C HIS A 2 -20.18 9.06 12.36
N ALA A 3 -18.93 8.62 12.59
CA ALA A 3 -18.53 7.28 12.21
C ALA A 3 -19.45 6.29 12.93
N LEU A 4 -20.15 5.47 12.15
CA LEU A 4 -20.92 4.35 12.71
C LEU A 4 -19.94 3.42 13.42
N PRO A 5 -20.26 2.92 14.64
CA PRO A 5 -19.40 1.96 15.30
C PRO A 5 -19.32 0.70 14.45
N TYR A 6 -18.11 0.32 14.08
CA TYR A 6 -17.81 -0.94 13.41
C TYR A 6 -18.38 -2.10 14.24
N LYS A 7 -19.43 -2.73 13.75
CA LYS A 7 -20.00 -3.97 14.32
C LYS A 7 -19.26 -5.18 13.75
N GLY A 8 -18.05 -5.44 14.25
CA GLY A 8 -17.28 -6.62 13.92
C GLY A 8 -16.84 -7.34 15.20
N ASP A 9 -17.77 -8.13 15.81
CA ASP A 9 -17.48 -9.00 16.95
C ASP A 9 -16.76 -10.33 16.58
N ARG A 10 -16.22 -10.44 15.38
CA ARG A 10 -15.36 -11.57 14.98
C ARG A 10 -14.14 -11.05 14.24
N MET A 11 -13.00 -11.07 14.87
CA MET A 11 -11.71 -10.90 14.19
C MET A 11 -11.58 -11.99 13.12
N SER A 12 -11.44 -11.58 11.86
CA SER A 12 -11.16 -12.51 10.78
C SER A 12 -9.69 -12.85 10.78
N GLY A 13 -9.35 -14.13 10.87
CA GLY A 13 -7.97 -14.58 10.91
C GLY A 13 -7.80 -15.90 10.15
N LEU A 14 -6.68 -16.03 9.46
CA LEU A 14 -6.23 -17.24 8.79
C LEU A 14 -4.94 -17.74 9.42
N LEU A 15 -4.75 -19.05 9.42
CA LEU A 15 -3.46 -19.65 9.73
C LEU A 15 -2.72 -19.93 8.42
N ILE A 16 -1.69 -19.16 8.15
CA ILE A 16 -0.81 -19.35 6.98
C ILE A 16 0.56 -19.75 7.50
N ASN A 17 1.06 -20.91 7.09
CA ASN A 17 2.32 -21.47 7.57
C ASN A 17 2.41 -21.51 9.12
N ASN A 18 1.34 -21.95 9.78
CA ASN A 18 1.17 -22.00 11.24
C ASN A 18 1.29 -20.64 11.96
N SER A 19 1.14 -19.53 11.25
CA SER A 19 1.15 -18.19 11.82
C SER A 19 -0.15 -17.49 11.53
N LEU A 20 -0.68 -16.78 12.53
CA LEU A 20 -1.91 -16.01 12.40
C LEU A 20 -1.70 -14.83 11.44
N VAL A 21 -2.63 -14.68 10.52
CA VAL A 21 -2.79 -13.50 9.66
C VAL A 21 -4.17 -12.92 9.93
N HIS A 22 -4.18 -11.74 10.53
CA HIS A 22 -5.41 -10.97 10.71
C HIS A 22 -5.77 -10.24 9.42
N TYR A 23 -7.07 -10.19 9.09
CA TYR A 23 -7.56 -9.41 7.95
C TYR A 23 -8.99 -8.91 8.19
N GLU A 24 -9.39 -7.92 7.40
CA GLU A 24 -10.77 -7.45 7.36
C GLU A 24 -11.27 -7.44 5.92
N THR A 25 -12.58 -7.63 5.77
CA THR A 25 -13.23 -7.65 4.45
C THR A 25 -14.57 -6.91 4.48
N PHE A 26 -14.80 -6.09 3.46
CA PHE A 26 -16.04 -5.33 3.30
C PHE A 26 -16.64 -5.61 1.92
N GLY A 27 -17.97 -5.53 1.84
CA GLY A 27 -18.69 -5.60 0.57
C GLY A 27 -18.78 -6.99 -0.04
N ARG A 28 -19.14 -7.01 -1.32
CA ARG A 28 -19.32 -8.22 -2.16
C ARG A 28 -18.94 -7.88 -3.59
N GLY A 29 -18.58 -8.88 -4.39
CA GLY A 29 -18.23 -8.72 -5.80
C GLY A 29 -16.78 -9.08 -6.07
N GLN A 30 -16.18 -8.44 -7.08
CA GLN A 30 -14.79 -8.69 -7.46
C GLN A 30 -13.84 -8.26 -6.34
N PRO A 31 -12.78 -9.06 -6.07
CA PRO A 31 -11.85 -8.76 -4.98
C PRO A 31 -10.97 -7.55 -5.30
N ILE A 32 -10.63 -6.75 -4.26
CA ILE A 32 -9.52 -5.80 -4.25
C ILE A 32 -8.73 -6.05 -2.98
N LEU A 33 -7.40 -6.20 -3.10
CA LEU A 33 -6.51 -6.38 -1.95
C LEU A 33 -5.77 -5.08 -1.63
N PHE A 34 -5.85 -4.67 -0.37
CA PHE A 34 -5.12 -3.52 0.20
C PHE A 34 -4.02 -4.01 1.13
N ILE A 35 -2.77 -3.62 0.84
CA ILE A 35 -1.58 -4.06 1.57
C ILE A 35 -0.92 -2.84 2.19
N HIS A 36 -0.85 -2.82 3.54
CA HIS A 36 -0.31 -1.68 4.26
C HIS A 36 1.21 -1.55 4.16
N GLY A 37 1.70 -0.36 4.49
CA GLY A 37 3.12 -0.03 4.54
C GLY A 37 3.68 0.02 5.94
N TRP A 38 4.86 0.65 6.06
CA TRP A 38 5.51 0.91 7.33
C TRP A 38 4.61 1.72 8.27
N LEU A 39 4.68 1.42 9.55
CA LEU A 39 3.86 2.03 10.61
C LEU A 39 2.35 1.85 10.42
N GLY A 40 1.93 0.90 9.58
CA GLY A 40 0.54 0.69 9.22
C GLY A 40 -0.08 -0.60 9.72
N SER A 41 -1.36 -0.70 9.46
CA SER A 41 -2.19 -1.90 9.57
C SER A 41 -3.34 -1.77 8.56
N TRP A 42 -4.21 -2.76 8.51
CA TRP A 42 -5.43 -2.70 7.71
C TRP A 42 -6.27 -1.44 7.95
N ARG A 43 -6.17 -0.83 9.15
CA ARG A 43 -7.06 0.23 9.64
C ARG A 43 -7.06 1.48 8.80
N TYR A 44 -5.93 1.93 8.30
CA TYR A 44 -5.91 3.16 7.51
C TYR A 44 -6.51 3.00 6.10
N TRP A 45 -6.73 1.76 5.67
CA TRP A 45 -7.44 1.47 4.42
C TRP A 45 -8.96 1.51 4.57
N VAL A 46 -9.50 1.49 5.81
CA VAL A 46 -10.96 1.44 6.07
C VAL A 46 -11.76 2.47 5.29
N PRO A 47 -11.38 3.76 5.23
CA PRO A 47 -12.17 4.74 4.48
C PRO A 47 -12.27 4.43 2.98
N VAL A 48 -11.20 3.89 2.39
CA VAL A 48 -11.17 3.50 0.99
C VAL A 48 -11.93 2.18 0.78
N MET A 49 -11.71 1.20 1.65
CA MET A 49 -12.41 -0.09 1.60
C MET A 49 -13.92 0.07 1.69
N ASP A 50 -14.40 0.92 2.60
CA ASP A 50 -15.83 1.20 2.78
C ASP A 50 -16.43 1.80 1.50
N LEU A 51 -15.75 2.77 0.89
CA LEU A 51 -16.19 3.38 -0.36
C LEU A 51 -16.29 2.38 -1.52
N PHE A 52 -15.34 1.44 -1.62
CA PHE A 52 -15.31 0.42 -2.68
C PHE A 52 -16.16 -0.81 -2.35
N SER A 53 -16.60 -0.97 -1.10
CA SER A 53 -17.45 -2.08 -0.67
C SER A 53 -18.83 -2.10 -1.30
N ILE A 54 -19.24 -1.01 -1.95
CA ILE A 54 -20.53 -0.87 -2.63
C ILE A 54 -20.61 -1.82 -3.83
N ASP A 55 -19.51 -1.97 -4.58
CA ASP A 55 -19.44 -2.70 -5.85
C ASP A 55 -18.31 -3.75 -5.90
N HIS A 56 -17.44 -3.80 -4.89
CA HIS A 56 -16.33 -4.74 -4.78
C HIS A 56 -16.32 -5.45 -3.43
N ARG A 57 -15.61 -6.56 -3.37
CA ARG A 57 -15.22 -7.19 -2.12
C ARG A 57 -13.79 -6.78 -1.78
N THR A 58 -13.65 -5.87 -0.83
CA THR A 58 -12.36 -5.34 -0.40
C THR A 58 -11.78 -6.18 0.72
N TYR A 59 -10.47 -6.41 0.67
CA TYR A 59 -9.70 -7.12 1.68
C TYR A 59 -8.51 -6.27 2.09
N SER A 60 -8.23 -6.21 3.38
CA SER A 60 -6.95 -5.70 3.89
C SER A 60 -6.47 -6.59 5.01
N LEU A 61 -5.19 -6.97 4.98
CA LEU A 61 -4.58 -7.82 5.98
C LEU A 61 -3.49 -7.07 6.74
N ASP A 62 -3.21 -7.53 7.95
CA ASP A 62 -2.01 -7.15 8.68
C ASP A 62 -0.86 -8.08 8.27
N LEU A 63 0.23 -7.51 7.79
CA LEU A 63 1.45 -8.26 7.50
C LEU A 63 2.03 -8.84 8.79
N TRP A 64 2.74 -9.96 8.71
CA TRP A 64 3.46 -10.49 9.88
C TRP A 64 4.40 -9.42 10.48
N GLY A 65 4.42 -9.32 11.79
CA GLY A 65 5.14 -8.27 12.51
C GLY A 65 4.32 -7.01 12.78
N PHE A 66 3.13 -6.89 12.19
CA PHE A 66 2.28 -5.71 12.26
C PHE A 66 0.87 -6.05 12.75
N GLY A 67 0.18 -5.03 13.28
CA GLY A 67 -1.22 -5.09 13.67
C GLY A 67 -1.55 -6.25 14.60
N ASP A 68 -2.59 -6.99 14.25
CA ASP A 68 -3.08 -8.13 15.03
C ASP A 68 -2.58 -9.49 14.47
N SER A 69 -1.69 -9.48 13.45
CA SER A 69 -1.00 -10.67 12.92
C SER A 69 0.17 -11.12 13.80
N ASP A 70 0.65 -12.36 13.55
CA ASP A 70 1.76 -12.96 14.28
C ASP A 70 3.05 -12.12 14.18
N LYS A 71 3.82 -12.08 15.28
CA LYS A 71 5.04 -11.28 15.45
C LYS A 71 6.29 -12.12 15.72
N SER A 72 6.14 -13.43 15.71
CA SER A 72 7.22 -14.38 16.09
C SER A 72 8.17 -14.72 14.93
N ARG A 73 8.17 -13.93 13.85
CA ARG A 73 9.02 -14.20 12.68
C ARG A 73 10.46 -13.72 12.88
N GLU A 74 11.41 -14.53 12.41
CA GLU A 74 12.81 -14.15 12.38
C GLU A 74 13.16 -13.27 11.17
N ARG A 75 12.35 -13.32 10.11
CA ARG A 75 12.57 -12.62 8.83
C ARG A 75 11.35 -11.82 8.42
N TYR A 76 11.64 -10.59 8.00
CA TYR A 76 10.68 -9.66 7.45
C TYR A 76 11.22 -9.15 6.11
N ASP A 77 11.31 -10.02 5.11
CA ASP A 77 11.76 -9.69 3.75
C ASP A 77 10.59 -9.66 2.76
N VAL A 78 10.79 -8.97 1.63
CA VAL A 78 9.73 -8.74 0.64
C VAL A 78 9.25 -10.06 0.01
N ASP A 79 10.16 -11.00 -0.28
CA ASP A 79 9.80 -12.28 -0.90
C ASP A 79 8.95 -13.15 0.04
N SER A 80 9.26 -13.16 1.35
CA SER A 80 8.42 -13.84 2.36
C SER A 80 7.00 -13.26 2.42
N TYR A 81 6.85 -11.94 2.25
CA TYR A 81 5.54 -11.31 2.17
C TYR A 81 4.83 -11.57 0.85
N VAL A 82 5.54 -11.69 -0.27
CA VAL A 82 4.94 -12.14 -1.54
C VAL A 82 4.30 -13.51 -1.37
N GLU A 83 5.00 -14.47 -0.77
CA GLU A 83 4.45 -15.80 -0.47
C GLU A 83 3.27 -15.74 0.51
N LEU A 84 3.31 -14.83 1.49
CA LEU A 84 2.17 -14.59 2.38
C LEU A 84 0.93 -14.16 1.59
N ILE A 85 1.06 -13.17 0.69
CA ILE A 85 -0.09 -12.67 -0.09
C ILE A 85 -0.64 -13.74 -1.02
N ILE A 86 0.21 -14.52 -1.69
CA ILE A 86 -0.23 -15.65 -2.52
C ILE A 86 -1.00 -16.67 -1.69
N SER A 87 -0.44 -17.10 -0.55
CA SER A 87 -1.11 -18.05 0.34
C SER A 87 -2.44 -17.50 0.88
N PHE A 88 -2.49 -16.21 1.21
CA PHE A 88 -3.72 -15.53 1.62
C PHE A 88 -4.79 -15.55 0.53
N MET A 89 -4.39 -15.29 -0.71
CA MET A 89 -5.30 -15.36 -1.86
C MET A 89 -5.81 -16.79 -2.08
N ASP A 90 -4.94 -17.78 -1.96
CA ASP A 90 -5.30 -19.21 -2.13
C ASP A 90 -6.30 -19.66 -1.07
N GLU A 91 -6.07 -19.34 0.21
CA GLU A 91 -6.97 -19.68 1.32
C GLU A 91 -8.36 -19.06 1.17
N LEU A 92 -8.46 -17.91 0.53
CA LEU A 92 -9.74 -17.22 0.29
C LEU A 92 -10.35 -17.53 -1.09
N GLY A 93 -9.72 -18.37 -1.90
CA GLY A 93 -10.16 -18.69 -3.25
C GLY A 93 -10.09 -17.52 -4.23
N ILE A 94 -9.19 -16.56 -3.98
CA ILE A 94 -8.97 -15.41 -4.84
C ILE A 94 -7.94 -15.78 -5.91
N TRP A 95 -8.40 -16.12 -7.09
CA TRP A 95 -7.49 -16.49 -8.18
C TRP A 95 -6.68 -15.30 -8.69
N ARG A 96 -7.32 -14.18 -8.93
CA ARG A 96 -6.69 -12.96 -9.48
C ARG A 96 -7.35 -11.72 -8.88
N ALA A 97 -6.56 -10.70 -8.54
CA ALA A 97 -7.08 -9.44 -8.00
C ALA A 97 -6.20 -8.25 -8.38
N PRO A 98 -6.76 -7.02 -8.41
CA PRO A 98 -5.98 -5.81 -8.32
C PRO A 98 -5.40 -5.65 -6.91
N LEU A 99 -4.16 -5.15 -6.84
CA LEU A 99 -3.46 -4.88 -5.60
C LEU A 99 -3.29 -3.38 -5.40
N VAL A 100 -3.57 -2.90 -4.19
CA VAL A 100 -3.32 -1.52 -3.76
C VAL A 100 -2.36 -1.57 -2.59
N GLY A 101 -1.10 -1.29 -2.83
CA GLY A 101 -0.04 -1.36 -1.82
C GLY A 101 0.50 0.00 -1.44
N HIS A 102 0.91 0.17 -0.17
CA HIS A 102 1.55 1.39 0.32
C HIS A 102 2.97 1.09 0.80
N THR A 103 3.96 1.83 0.34
CA THR A 103 5.40 1.68 0.67
C THR A 103 5.90 0.24 0.67
N LEU A 104 6.03 -0.43 1.81
CA LEU A 104 6.33 -1.87 1.90
C LEU A 104 5.30 -2.68 1.11
N GLY A 105 4.01 -2.40 1.30
CA GLY A 105 2.93 -3.05 0.55
C GLY A 105 3.00 -2.77 -0.96
N ALA A 106 3.47 -1.59 -1.35
CA ALA A 106 3.72 -1.25 -2.76
C ALA A 106 4.87 -2.10 -3.34
N ALA A 107 5.99 -2.22 -2.61
CA ALA A 107 7.11 -3.07 -3.02
C ALA A 107 6.70 -4.55 -3.13
N ILE A 108 5.91 -5.06 -2.16
CA ILE A 108 5.35 -6.41 -2.19
C ILE A 108 4.45 -6.60 -3.41
N SER A 109 3.51 -5.68 -3.66
CA SER A 109 2.56 -5.76 -4.78
C SER A 109 3.27 -5.73 -6.13
N THR A 110 4.27 -4.87 -6.29
CA THR A 110 5.10 -4.76 -7.49
C THR A 110 5.88 -6.05 -7.74
N ARG A 111 6.55 -6.57 -6.69
CA ARG A 111 7.31 -7.83 -6.78
C ARG A 111 6.40 -9.03 -7.07
N LEU A 112 5.19 -9.06 -6.47
CA LEU A 112 4.21 -10.11 -6.72
C LEU A 112 3.73 -10.07 -8.16
N ALA A 113 3.45 -8.88 -8.71
CA ALA A 113 2.99 -8.72 -10.09
C ALA A 113 4.04 -9.20 -11.11
N ALA A 114 5.33 -8.96 -10.87
CA ALA A 114 6.40 -9.46 -11.72
C ALA A 114 6.53 -11.00 -11.63
N ARG A 115 6.48 -11.55 -10.40
CA ARG A 115 6.70 -12.98 -10.17
C ARG A 115 5.49 -13.86 -10.51
N TYR A 116 4.27 -13.33 -10.34
CA TYR A 116 3.00 -14.03 -10.53
C TYR A 116 2.00 -13.20 -11.35
N PRO A 117 2.30 -12.88 -12.62
CA PRO A 117 1.47 -11.99 -13.44
C PRO A 117 0.04 -12.49 -13.62
N ASP A 118 -0.18 -13.80 -13.64
CA ASP A 118 -1.52 -14.39 -13.74
C ASP A 118 -2.39 -14.16 -12.48
N ARG A 119 -1.78 -13.85 -11.34
CA ARG A 119 -2.47 -13.65 -10.06
C ARG A 119 -2.84 -12.18 -9.81
N VAL A 120 -2.26 -11.26 -10.57
CA VAL A 120 -2.45 -9.81 -10.42
C VAL A 120 -3.08 -9.24 -11.67
N SER A 121 -4.16 -8.47 -11.54
CA SER A 121 -4.77 -7.81 -12.69
C SER A 121 -4.19 -6.43 -12.98
N LYS A 122 -3.83 -5.68 -11.92
CA LYS A 122 -3.20 -4.36 -11.95
C LYS A 122 -2.65 -4.02 -10.57
N VAL A 123 -1.74 -3.05 -10.49
CA VAL A 123 -1.15 -2.60 -9.23
C VAL A 123 -1.28 -1.08 -9.10
N MET A 124 -1.87 -0.60 -7.99
CA MET A 124 -1.68 0.77 -7.53
C MET A 124 -0.63 0.77 -6.41
N ALA A 125 0.55 1.29 -6.70
CA ALA A 125 1.68 1.36 -5.78
C ALA A 125 1.80 2.76 -5.19
N VAL A 126 1.39 2.92 -3.92
CA VAL A 126 1.38 4.22 -3.23
C VAL A 126 2.70 4.43 -2.52
N CYS A 127 3.37 5.54 -2.80
CA CYS A 127 4.69 5.89 -2.25
C CYS A 127 5.70 4.74 -2.39
N LEU A 128 5.76 4.12 -3.59
CA LEU A 128 6.71 3.06 -3.93
C LEU A 128 8.13 3.63 -3.94
N PRO A 129 9.08 3.20 -3.10
CA PRO A 129 10.47 3.58 -3.26
C PRO A 129 11.13 2.70 -4.34
N LEU A 130 11.68 3.29 -5.39
CA LEU A 130 12.35 2.55 -6.46
C LEU A 130 13.62 1.87 -5.98
N ASN A 131 14.35 2.53 -5.10
CA ASN A 131 15.55 2.01 -4.42
C ASN A 131 15.84 2.81 -3.14
N ALA A 132 16.99 2.54 -2.50
CA ALA A 132 17.40 3.18 -1.25
C ALA A 132 17.62 4.71 -1.37
N ASP A 133 17.98 5.23 -2.55
CA ASP A 133 18.27 6.65 -2.74
C ASP A 133 17.04 7.53 -2.57
N TYR A 134 15.85 6.96 -2.84
CA TYR A 134 14.56 7.63 -2.67
C TYR A 134 13.93 7.46 -1.29
N ILE A 135 14.59 6.73 -0.39
CA ILE A 135 14.17 6.59 1.01
C ILE A 135 14.92 7.61 1.86
N ASN A 136 14.19 8.34 2.72
CA ASN A 136 14.82 9.27 3.65
C ASN A 136 15.91 8.59 4.47
N ARG A 137 17.15 9.09 4.39
CA ARG A 137 18.35 8.50 5.03
C ARG A 137 18.22 8.30 6.54
N LYS A 138 17.43 9.15 7.22
CA LYS A 138 17.17 8.99 8.66
C LYS A 138 16.38 7.71 8.96
N LEU A 139 15.56 7.23 8.03
CA LEU A 139 14.83 5.96 8.17
C LEU A 139 15.78 4.76 8.05
N LEU A 140 16.71 4.81 7.13
CA LEU A 140 17.69 3.75 6.91
C LEU A 140 18.60 3.52 8.13
N THR A 141 18.78 4.56 8.96
CA THR A 141 19.64 4.54 10.15
C THR A 141 18.86 4.50 11.47
N ALA A 142 17.55 4.55 11.44
CA ALA A 142 16.73 4.55 12.64
C ALA A 142 16.76 3.17 13.33
N GLY A 143 17.20 3.15 14.58
CA GLY A 143 17.38 1.92 15.35
C GLY A 143 16.11 1.42 16.07
N SER A 144 14.98 2.15 16.00
CA SER A 144 13.74 1.77 16.69
C SER A 144 12.49 2.30 16.01
N ASN A 145 11.35 1.63 16.25
CA ASN A 145 10.05 2.08 15.78
C ASN A 145 9.69 3.48 16.28
N ASP A 146 10.09 3.85 17.50
CA ASP A 146 9.85 5.19 18.06
C ASP A 146 10.63 6.28 17.32
N ALA A 147 11.88 6.00 16.91
CA ALA A 147 12.68 6.93 16.13
C ALA A 147 12.06 7.11 14.73
N LEU A 148 11.57 6.04 14.13
CA LEU A 148 10.85 6.07 12.86
C LEU A 148 9.55 6.85 12.99
N ALA A 149 8.74 6.56 14.00
CA ALA A 149 7.50 7.26 14.27
C ALA A 149 7.71 8.78 14.35
N ARG A 150 8.74 9.26 15.02
CA ARG A 150 9.06 10.69 15.10
C ARG A 150 9.31 11.36 13.75
N LEU A 151 9.82 10.63 12.76
CA LEU A 151 10.03 11.16 11.41
C LEU A 151 8.70 11.36 10.68
N PHE A 152 7.74 10.48 10.89
CA PHE A 152 6.40 10.59 10.32
C PHE A 152 5.58 11.69 11.01
N TRP A 153 5.85 11.99 12.32
CA TRP A 153 5.08 12.94 13.11
C TRP A 153 5.68 14.34 13.26
N GLN A 154 6.59 14.74 12.42
CA GLN A 154 7.11 16.12 12.47
C GLN A 154 6.05 17.21 12.18
N ARG A 155 4.78 16.84 11.97
CA ARG A 155 3.69 17.78 11.65
C ARG A 155 2.47 17.61 12.56
N GLN A 156 1.68 18.67 12.64
CA GLN A 156 0.63 18.97 13.62
C GLN A 156 -0.65 18.10 13.54
N HIS A 157 -0.71 17.11 12.64
CA HIS A 157 -1.88 16.23 12.49
C HIS A 157 -1.45 14.77 12.47
N PRO A 158 -1.51 14.10 13.62
CA PRO A 158 -1.33 12.67 13.68
C PRO A 158 -2.49 11.97 12.94
N TYR A 159 -2.19 10.82 12.34
CA TYR A 159 -3.20 9.95 11.76
C TYR A 159 -3.63 8.95 12.84
N PRO A 160 -4.86 9.05 13.39
CA PRO A 160 -5.30 8.18 14.49
C PRO A 160 -5.22 6.69 14.14
N GLU A 161 -5.45 6.35 12.87
CA GLU A 161 -5.39 4.98 12.35
C GLU A 161 -3.96 4.43 12.39
N VAL A 162 -2.96 5.28 12.14
CA VAL A 162 -1.54 4.93 12.19
C VAL A 162 -1.08 4.87 13.66
N GLU A 163 -1.42 5.87 14.47
CA GLU A 163 -1.06 5.91 15.89
C GLU A 163 -1.57 4.68 16.66
N SER A 164 -2.81 4.26 16.39
CA SER A 164 -3.41 3.08 17.01
C SER A 164 -2.70 1.77 16.67
N SER A 165 -1.93 1.75 15.57
CA SER A 165 -1.20 0.58 15.09
C SER A 165 0.19 0.42 15.68
N LEU A 166 0.82 1.51 16.17
CA LEU A 166 2.20 1.48 16.68
C LEU A 166 2.44 0.49 17.83
N PRO A 167 1.58 0.44 18.88
CA PRO A 167 1.79 -0.51 19.98
C PRO A 167 1.68 -1.97 19.55
N LYS A 168 1.11 -2.21 18.36
CA LYS A 168 0.85 -3.54 17.81
C LYS A 168 1.92 -4.01 16.83
N MET A 169 3.05 -3.34 16.73
CA MET A 169 4.15 -3.72 15.84
C MET A 169 5.24 -4.49 16.60
N ALA A 170 5.85 -5.46 15.94
CA ALA A 170 7.07 -6.08 16.44
C ALA A 170 8.19 -5.03 16.54
N HIS A 171 8.98 -5.10 17.58
CA HIS A 171 9.99 -4.08 17.91
C HIS A 171 10.97 -3.75 16.77
N ASN A 172 11.28 -4.74 15.94
CA ASN A 172 12.25 -4.62 14.84
C ASN A 172 11.64 -4.75 13.44
N ALA A 173 10.32 -5.03 13.33
CA ALA A 173 9.68 -5.30 12.04
C ALA A 173 9.83 -4.14 11.05
N VAL A 174 9.60 -2.91 11.52
CA VAL A 174 9.69 -1.72 10.66
C VAL A 174 11.12 -1.51 10.17
N ALA A 175 12.11 -1.57 11.06
CA ALA A 175 13.52 -1.38 10.68
C ALA A 175 14.01 -2.47 9.69
N LEU A 176 13.66 -3.74 9.96
CA LEU A 176 14.05 -4.86 9.08
C LEU A 176 13.38 -4.77 7.71
N THR A 177 12.11 -4.37 7.64
CA THR A 177 11.40 -4.21 6.37
C THR A 177 11.89 -3.02 5.57
N ILE A 178 12.27 -1.90 6.23
CA ILE A 178 12.93 -0.76 5.55
C ILE A 178 14.25 -1.22 4.94
N GLN A 179 15.07 -1.96 5.68
CA GLN A 179 16.33 -2.48 5.18
C GLN A 179 16.12 -3.49 4.04
N ALA A 180 15.08 -4.33 4.12
CA ALA A 180 14.75 -5.29 3.07
C ALA A 180 14.37 -4.58 1.76
N VAL A 181 13.52 -3.55 1.83
CA VAL A 181 13.12 -2.75 0.67
C VAL A 181 14.31 -1.96 0.12
N ALA A 182 15.15 -1.37 0.99
CA ALA A 182 16.32 -0.61 0.57
C ALA A 182 17.41 -1.43 -0.15
N ARG A 183 17.39 -2.77 -0.03
CA ARG A 183 18.29 -3.68 -0.75
C ARG A 183 17.80 -4.03 -2.15
N LEU A 184 16.56 -3.70 -2.47
CA LEU A 184 15.99 -3.96 -3.79
C LEU A 184 16.23 -2.77 -4.71
N ASP A 185 16.49 -3.06 -5.98
CA ASP A 185 16.30 -2.12 -7.06
C ASP A 185 15.01 -2.49 -7.79
N LEU A 186 13.94 -1.79 -7.48
CA LEU A 186 12.64 -2.07 -8.07
C LEU A 186 12.54 -1.62 -9.54
N ARG A 187 13.53 -0.86 -10.06
CA ARG A 187 13.59 -0.53 -11.49
C ARG A 187 13.75 -1.78 -12.33
N GLU A 188 14.60 -2.72 -11.89
CA GLU A 188 14.75 -4.02 -12.56
C GLU A 188 13.44 -4.83 -12.53
N VAL A 189 12.72 -4.79 -11.41
CA VAL A 189 11.42 -5.47 -11.26
C VAL A 189 10.35 -4.86 -12.16
N LEU A 190 10.38 -3.54 -12.35
CA LEU A 190 9.43 -2.84 -13.22
C LEU A 190 9.55 -3.24 -14.70
N GLU A 191 10.74 -3.63 -15.15
CA GLU A 191 10.97 -4.13 -16.52
C GLU A 191 10.24 -5.46 -16.79
N GLU A 192 9.96 -6.24 -15.74
CA GLU A 192 9.27 -7.54 -15.80
C GLU A 192 7.75 -7.41 -15.68
N ILE A 193 7.21 -6.19 -15.40
CA ILE A 193 5.77 -6.01 -15.16
C ILE A 193 5.01 -5.86 -16.47
N GLU A 194 4.07 -6.77 -16.68
CA GLU A 194 3.18 -6.79 -17.83
C GLU A 194 1.79 -6.18 -17.54
N VAL A 195 1.41 -6.08 -16.27
CA VAL A 195 0.10 -5.56 -15.85
C VAL A 195 0.14 -4.04 -15.65
N PRO A 196 -1.00 -3.33 -15.80
CA PRO A 196 -1.04 -1.90 -15.53
C PRO A 196 -0.56 -1.56 -14.12
N LEU A 197 0.44 -0.68 -14.03
CA LEU A 197 1.01 -0.19 -12.78
C LEU A 197 0.82 1.34 -12.67
N LEU A 198 0.05 1.77 -11.67
CA LEU A 198 -0.08 3.18 -11.31
C LEU A 198 0.69 3.44 -10.02
N THR A 199 1.72 4.29 -10.08
CA THR A 199 2.36 4.80 -8.87
C THR A 199 1.74 6.13 -8.45
N VAL A 200 1.49 6.29 -7.14
CA VAL A 200 0.91 7.52 -6.58
C VAL A 200 1.80 8.04 -5.46
N TYR A 201 2.29 9.26 -5.59
CA TYR A 201 3.17 9.89 -4.60
C TYR A 201 2.52 11.11 -3.97
N GLY A 202 2.83 11.37 -2.70
CA GLY A 202 2.55 12.65 -2.06
C GLY A 202 3.66 13.65 -2.37
N GLY A 203 3.32 14.84 -2.89
CA GLY A 203 4.30 15.86 -3.25
C GLY A 203 5.06 16.47 -2.05
N LYS A 204 4.58 16.22 -0.83
CA LYS A 204 5.19 16.68 0.43
C LYS A 204 5.62 15.49 1.31
N ASP A 205 5.84 14.32 0.72
CA ASP A 205 6.21 13.10 1.44
C ASP A 205 7.60 13.24 2.10
N PRO A 206 7.71 13.13 3.44
CA PRO A 206 8.99 13.21 4.14
C PRO A 206 9.76 11.89 4.16
N VAL A 207 9.18 10.81 3.69
CA VAL A 207 9.65 9.42 3.83
C VAL A 207 10.20 8.89 2.51
N VAL A 208 9.45 9.05 1.43
CA VAL A 208 9.79 8.60 0.09
C VAL A 208 9.81 9.81 -0.84
N ASP A 209 10.94 10.07 -1.48
CA ASP A 209 11.11 11.22 -2.36
C ASP A 209 10.23 11.10 -3.61
N PRO A 210 9.27 12.01 -3.83
CA PRO A 210 8.38 11.96 -4.98
C PRO A 210 9.04 12.29 -6.32
N SER A 211 10.29 12.81 -6.34
CA SER A 211 11.00 13.17 -7.58
C SER A 211 11.25 11.95 -8.47
N GLN A 212 11.24 10.74 -7.89
CA GLN A 212 11.33 9.50 -8.66
C GLN A 212 10.16 9.25 -9.63
N ALA A 213 9.05 9.99 -9.50
CA ALA A 213 7.95 9.94 -10.45
C ALA A 213 8.38 10.26 -11.88
N ASP A 214 9.32 11.20 -12.04
CA ASP A 214 9.83 11.61 -13.35
C ASP A 214 10.65 10.48 -14.02
N GLU A 215 11.32 9.65 -13.23
CA GLU A 215 12.07 8.49 -13.72
C GLU A 215 11.15 7.41 -14.29
N LEU A 216 9.95 7.25 -13.73
CA LEU A 216 8.96 6.27 -14.17
C LEU A 216 8.24 6.70 -15.45
N GLU A 217 7.99 7.99 -15.65
CA GLU A 217 7.22 8.49 -16.80
C GLU A 217 7.96 8.34 -18.15
N GLY A 218 9.27 8.14 -18.16
CA GLY A 218 10.08 8.05 -19.39
C GLY A 218 10.32 6.65 -19.93
N ASN A 219 10.16 5.60 -19.12
CA ASN A 219 10.80 4.32 -19.39
C ASN A 219 9.88 3.10 -19.53
N HIS A 220 8.61 3.14 -19.09
CA HIS A 220 7.77 1.94 -19.06
C HIS A 220 6.34 2.19 -19.52
N TYR A 221 5.93 1.59 -20.62
CA TYR A 221 4.56 1.69 -21.16
C TYR A 221 3.47 1.13 -20.22
N SER A 222 3.82 0.17 -19.37
CA SER A 222 2.90 -0.42 -18.40
C SER A 222 2.86 0.32 -17.06
N ALA A 223 3.64 1.41 -16.90
CA ALA A 223 3.68 2.21 -15.69
C ALA A 223 3.29 3.66 -15.92
N ARG A 224 2.60 4.24 -14.95
CA ARG A 224 2.24 5.66 -14.89
C ARG A 224 2.52 6.19 -13.50
N ALA A 225 3.06 7.40 -13.38
CA ALA A 225 3.27 8.07 -12.10
C ALA A 225 2.34 9.28 -11.96
N ILE A 226 1.75 9.45 -10.78
CA ILE A 226 0.93 10.61 -10.43
C ILE A 226 1.36 11.14 -9.07
N VAL A 227 1.65 12.45 -9.01
CA VAL A 227 1.98 13.14 -7.76
C VAL A 227 0.77 13.94 -7.31
N LEU A 228 0.32 13.71 -6.06
CA LEU A 228 -0.67 14.54 -5.38
C LEU A 228 0.07 15.66 -4.62
N PRO A 229 0.03 16.92 -5.10
CA PRO A 229 0.99 17.95 -4.67
C PRO A 229 0.84 18.37 -3.21
N ASP A 230 -0.34 18.19 -2.62
CA ASP A 230 -0.63 18.57 -1.24
C ASP A 230 -0.58 17.42 -0.25
N ALA A 231 -0.56 16.17 -0.74
CA ALA A 231 -0.45 14.98 0.08
C ALA A 231 0.99 14.78 0.62
N GLN A 232 1.06 14.11 1.76
CA GLN A 232 2.29 13.64 2.39
C GLN A 232 2.44 12.12 2.16
N HIS A 233 2.93 11.41 3.19
CA HIS A 233 3.21 9.97 3.09
C HIS A 233 1.95 9.08 3.02
N PHE A 234 0.80 9.58 3.42
CA PHE A 234 -0.47 8.84 3.39
C PHE A 234 -1.48 9.53 2.45
N PRO A 235 -1.28 9.49 1.12
CA PRO A 235 -2.17 10.18 0.16
C PRO A 235 -3.64 9.77 0.30
N MET A 236 -3.91 8.52 0.73
CA MET A 236 -5.25 8.00 0.97
C MET A 236 -5.94 8.66 2.18
N LEU A 237 -5.18 9.21 3.13
CA LEU A 237 -5.68 9.93 4.31
C LEU A 237 -5.60 11.44 4.13
N ASP A 238 -4.57 11.96 3.44
CA ASP A 238 -4.36 13.39 3.21
C ASP A 238 -5.37 13.97 2.21
N GLU A 239 -5.61 13.24 1.12
CA GLU A 239 -6.50 13.65 0.03
C GLU A 239 -7.51 12.54 -0.33
N PRO A 240 -8.34 12.07 0.60
CA PRO A 240 -9.14 10.85 0.45
C PRO A 240 -10.08 10.89 -0.76
N ALA A 241 -10.66 12.06 -1.06
CA ALA A 241 -11.56 12.21 -2.20
C ALA A 241 -10.83 12.10 -3.55
N ARG A 242 -9.63 12.69 -3.66
CA ARG A 242 -8.81 12.59 -4.87
C ARG A 242 -8.24 11.20 -5.04
N PHE A 243 -7.70 10.63 -3.97
CA PHE A 243 -7.15 9.28 -3.98
C PHE A 243 -8.21 8.24 -4.40
N SER A 244 -9.37 8.27 -3.75
CA SER A 244 -10.44 7.31 -4.04
C SER A 244 -10.98 7.44 -5.46
N ARG A 245 -11.04 8.65 -6.01
CA ARG A 245 -11.46 8.85 -7.39
C ARG A 245 -10.39 8.35 -8.36
N LEU A 246 -9.12 8.64 -8.11
CA LEU A 246 -8.02 8.13 -8.92
C LEU A 246 -7.97 6.60 -8.91
N LEU A 247 -8.19 5.99 -7.74
CA LEU A 247 -8.29 4.54 -7.63
C LEU A 247 -9.48 4.00 -8.45
N ARG A 248 -10.64 4.67 -8.41
CA ARG A 248 -11.81 4.25 -9.21
C ARG A 248 -11.52 4.35 -10.71
N ASP A 249 -10.98 5.47 -11.17
CA ASP A 249 -10.62 5.63 -12.58
C ASP A 249 -9.57 4.58 -13.00
N PHE A 250 -8.64 4.20 -12.10
CA PHE A 250 -7.66 3.16 -12.34
C PHE A 250 -8.26 1.74 -12.38
N MET A 251 -9.30 1.47 -11.57
CA MET A 251 -10.00 0.17 -11.67
C MET A 251 -10.60 -0.06 -13.06
N ASP A 252 -11.01 0.99 -13.75
CA ASP A 252 -11.58 0.93 -15.10
C ASP A 252 -10.53 0.84 -16.22
N VAL A 253 -9.22 0.96 -15.91
CA VAL A 253 -8.12 0.83 -16.89
C VAL A 253 -7.99 -0.61 -17.36
N GLU A 254 -8.04 -0.84 -18.66
CA GLU A 254 -7.84 -2.16 -19.29
C GLU A 254 -6.60 -2.21 -20.19
N THR A 255 -6.14 -1.06 -20.69
CA THR A 255 -5.02 -0.97 -21.63
C THR A 255 -3.94 0.01 -21.17
N ALA A 256 -2.72 -0.12 -21.71
CA ALA A 256 -1.61 0.79 -21.43
C ALA A 256 -1.92 2.23 -21.87
N GLU A 257 -2.64 2.42 -22.98
CA GLU A 257 -3.05 3.73 -23.47
C GLU A 257 -3.98 4.41 -22.46
N GLN A 258 -4.99 3.71 -21.97
CA GLN A 258 -5.90 4.23 -20.93
C GLN A 258 -5.14 4.58 -19.65
N LEU A 259 -4.12 3.80 -19.29
CA LEU A 259 -3.26 4.09 -18.14
C LEU A 259 -2.53 5.43 -18.33
N GLN A 260 -1.98 5.68 -19.51
CA GLN A 260 -1.27 6.93 -19.81
C GLN A 260 -2.19 8.17 -19.83
N GLU A 261 -3.48 7.99 -20.09
CA GLU A 261 -4.48 9.07 -20.06
C GLU A 261 -4.92 9.44 -18.64
N LEU A 262 -4.63 8.61 -17.64
CA LEU A 262 -4.98 8.92 -16.26
C LEU A 262 -4.33 10.23 -15.79
N SER A 263 -5.13 11.09 -15.22
CA SER A 263 -4.67 12.38 -14.67
C SER A 263 -5.57 12.86 -13.54
N VAL A 264 -5.02 13.65 -12.63
CA VAL A 264 -5.80 14.37 -11.61
C VAL A 264 -6.54 15.52 -12.28
N LYS A 265 -7.82 15.35 -12.60
CA LYS A 265 -8.63 16.33 -13.31
C LYS A 265 -8.73 17.65 -12.51
N LYS A 266 -8.57 18.80 -13.19
CA LYS A 266 -8.62 20.13 -12.58
C LYS A 266 -9.95 20.42 -11.84
N GLU A 267 -11.04 19.81 -12.26
CA GLU A 267 -12.37 19.92 -11.65
C GLU A 267 -12.41 19.37 -10.21
N TRP A 268 -11.51 18.45 -9.86
CA TRP A 268 -11.42 17.91 -8.50
C TRP A 268 -10.89 18.94 -7.49
N ARG A 269 -10.19 20.01 -7.96
CA ARG A 269 -9.69 21.08 -7.10
C ARG A 269 -10.79 22.02 -6.60
N ARG A 270 -11.96 22.05 -7.27
CA ARG A 270 -13.05 23.01 -6.94
C ARG A 270 -14.06 22.50 -5.92
N ARG A 271 -14.10 21.20 -5.63
CA ARG A 271 -15.11 20.59 -4.72
C ARG A 271 -14.61 20.33 -3.29
N THR A 272 -13.40 20.73 -2.96
CA THR A 272 -12.78 20.56 -1.63
C THR A 272 -12.61 21.88 -0.87
N ARG A 273 -13.46 22.88 -1.15
CA ARG A 273 -13.58 24.10 -0.34
C ARG A 273 -14.86 24.10 0.48
#